data_a5225aa68be8583d3f8328990dacd43f
#
_entry.id   a5225aa68be8583d3f8328990dacd43f
#
_cell.length_a   1.000
_cell.length_b   1.000
_cell.length_c   1.000
_cell.angle_alpha   90.00
_cell.angle_beta   90.00
_cell.angle_gamma   90.00
#
_symmetry.space_group_name_H-M   'P 1'
#
loop_
_entity.id
_entity.type
_entity.pdbx_description
1 polymer ?
#
loop_
_entity_poly.entity_id
_entity_poly.type
_entity_poly.pdbx_seq_one_letter_code
_entity_poly.pdbx_strand_id
1 'polypeptide(L)'
;MEIAEQLGGSNIRLLGMTATLPSEKEKAKEICDNLHVRGLAERTDSSPDVKPYIQETKTEWVTVDLSPDMKVIQRYLKLALDQRYTELRRNGLRLSDNKSLSQLLNSRQFVLKQNRRSAKPLFTAIRITYALNIFEAHGVTPFLKFCDRTKNKKGAGIKELFETDQNFTKAIDLAKTQQANGIEHPKIDKLVEILRSVESKVLIFSSYRDSVDVIQKKLVTMNIAAEILIGKSGQTGLKQEKQIETVQRFRDGITKALVATRVGEEGLDISEVNLVIFYDNVPSSIRFIQRKGRTGRKDAGRLIVLIAKDTIDEAYYWIGKRLSLIHI
;
A
#
# COMPACT_ATOMS: atom_id res chain seq x y z
N MET A 1 -17.16 14.93 -22.99
CA MET A 1 -18.24 15.63 -23.70
C MET A 1 -17.78 16.05 -25.09
N GLU A 2 -16.70 16.83 -25.27
CA GLU A 2 -16.20 17.22 -26.61
C GLU A 2 -16.05 16.07 -27.61
N ILE A 3 -15.50 14.92 -27.18
CA ILE A 3 -15.36 13.72 -28.03
C ILE A 3 -16.74 13.13 -28.41
N ALA A 4 -17.70 13.17 -27.51
CA ALA A 4 -19.06 12.67 -27.78
C ALA A 4 -19.81 13.57 -28.74
N GLU A 5 -19.62 14.89 -28.65
CA GLU A 5 -20.18 15.86 -29.59
C GLU A 5 -19.54 15.74 -30.99
N GLN A 6 -18.24 15.42 -31.07
CA GLN A 6 -17.55 15.18 -32.34
C GLN A 6 -17.96 13.87 -33.04
N LEU A 7 -18.45 12.86 -32.28
CA LEU A 7 -18.75 11.53 -32.80
C LEU A 7 -20.19 11.30 -33.24
N GLY A 8 -21.14 12.20 -33.00
CA GLY A 8 -22.51 11.89 -33.49
C GLY A 8 -23.68 12.71 -32.99
N GLY A 9 -23.50 13.89 -32.47
CA GLY A 9 -24.64 14.78 -32.15
C GLY A 9 -25.46 14.36 -30.94
N SER A 10 -26.69 14.88 -30.84
CA SER A 10 -27.54 14.88 -29.64
C SER A 10 -28.07 13.52 -29.12
N ASN A 11 -27.76 12.40 -29.79
CA ASN A 11 -28.32 11.07 -29.44
C ASN A 11 -27.31 10.08 -28.80
N ILE A 12 -26.14 10.54 -28.35
CA ILE A 12 -25.18 9.65 -27.72
C ILE A 12 -25.59 9.33 -26.29
N ARG A 13 -25.62 8.03 -25.96
CA ARG A 13 -25.79 7.54 -24.60
C ARG A 13 -24.42 7.27 -23.99
N LEU A 14 -24.12 7.92 -22.84
CA LEU A 14 -22.92 7.68 -22.07
C LEU A 14 -23.23 6.69 -20.93
N LEU A 15 -22.46 5.63 -20.85
CA LEU A 15 -22.48 4.68 -19.75
C LEU A 15 -21.16 4.76 -19.01
N GLY A 16 -21.17 5.24 -17.77
CA GLY A 16 -20.04 5.18 -16.85
C GLY A 16 -20.16 3.96 -15.95
N MET A 17 -19.16 3.11 -15.91
CA MET A 17 -19.11 1.95 -15.01
C MET A 17 -17.93 2.09 -14.06
N THR A 18 -18.17 1.89 -12.76
CA THR A 18 -17.14 1.87 -11.72
C THR A 18 -17.50 0.85 -10.65
N ALA A 19 -16.50 0.15 -10.11
CA ALA A 19 -16.70 -0.71 -8.95
C ALA A 19 -16.94 0.08 -7.65
N THR A 20 -16.60 1.37 -7.64
CA THR A 20 -16.65 2.19 -6.43
C THR A 20 -16.87 3.65 -6.79
N LEU A 21 -17.92 4.26 -6.23
CA LEU A 21 -18.08 5.71 -6.21
C LEU A 21 -17.36 6.31 -5.00
N PRO A 22 -16.87 7.56 -5.08
CA PRO A 22 -16.37 8.25 -3.89
C PRO A 22 -17.45 8.31 -2.80
N SER A 23 -17.07 8.02 -1.56
CA SER A 23 -17.95 8.09 -0.39
C SER A 23 -18.36 9.53 -0.04
N GLU A 24 -17.59 10.52 -0.48
CA GLU A 24 -17.90 11.94 -0.33
C GLU A 24 -18.97 12.35 -1.32
N LYS A 25 -20.15 12.67 -0.81
CA LYS A 25 -21.32 13.03 -1.64
C LYS A 25 -21.04 14.16 -2.65
N GLU A 26 -20.22 15.13 -2.26
CA GLU A 26 -19.84 16.25 -3.14
C GLU A 26 -19.01 15.81 -4.34
N LYS A 27 -18.02 14.92 -4.11
CA LYS A 27 -17.20 14.34 -5.20
C LYS A 27 -18.01 13.41 -6.11
N ALA A 28 -18.90 12.61 -5.54
CA ALA A 28 -19.78 11.76 -6.33
C ALA A 28 -20.71 12.60 -7.21
N LYS A 29 -21.25 13.68 -6.65
CA LYS A 29 -22.08 14.64 -7.38
C LYS A 29 -21.29 15.34 -8.50
N GLU A 30 -20.09 15.82 -8.21
CA GLU A 30 -19.20 16.44 -9.21
C GLU A 30 -18.93 15.49 -10.41
N ILE A 31 -18.69 14.22 -10.16
CA ILE A 31 -18.51 13.21 -11.21
C ILE A 31 -19.79 13.04 -12.03
N CYS A 32 -20.94 12.94 -11.37
CA CYS A 32 -22.23 12.82 -12.04
C CYS A 32 -22.55 14.05 -12.89
N ASP A 33 -22.31 15.25 -12.36
CA ASP A 33 -22.54 16.51 -13.05
C ASP A 33 -21.61 16.64 -14.28
N ASN A 34 -20.32 16.33 -14.13
CA ASN A 34 -19.34 16.39 -15.23
C ASN A 34 -19.62 15.38 -16.36
N LEU A 35 -20.20 14.23 -16.02
CA LEU A 35 -20.58 13.20 -16.98
C LEU A 35 -22.03 13.34 -17.46
N HIS A 36 -22.76 14.35 -16.99
CA HIS A 36 -24.19 14.55 -17.28
C HIS A 36 -25.05 13.30 -17.02
N VAL A 37 -24.80 12.62 -15.91
CA VAL A 37 -25.48 11.38 -15.51
C VAL A 37 -26.94 11.68 -15.24
N ARG A 38 -27.85 11.02 -15.97
CA ARG A 38 -29.31 11.16 -15.80
C ARG A 38 -29.94 10.10 -14.88
N GLY A 39 -29.24 9.00 -14.68
CA GLY A 39 -29.67 7.90 -13.82
C GLY A 39 -28.47 7.18 -13.21
N LEU A 40 -28.57 6.84 -11.93
CA LEU A 40 -27.59 6.03 -11.21
C LEU A 40 -28.20 4.67 -10.88
N ALA A 41 -27.52 3.59 -11.30
CA ALA A 41 -27.87 2.23 -10.91
C ALA A 41 -26.75 1.67 -10.03
N GLU A 42 -27.06 1.40 -8.78
CA GLU A 42 -26.12 0.81 -7.82
C GLU A 42 -26.45 -0.67 -7.61
N ARG A 43 -25.42 -1.50 -7.54
CA ARG A 43 -25.52 -2.92 -7.21
C ARG A 43 -24.46 -3.26 -6.18
N THR A 44 -24.84 -4.05 -5.21
CA THR A 44 -23.95 -4.58 -4.17
C THR A 44 -23.87 -6.11 -4.28
N ASP A 45 -22.92 -6.70 -3.56
CA ASP A 45 -22.79 -8.18 -3.47
C ASP A 45 -24.08 -8.86 -2.97
N SER A 46 -24.91 -8.13 -2.23
CA SER A 46 -26.20 -8.61 -1.69
C SER A 46 -27.39 -8.38 -2.63
N SER A 47 -27.22 -7.65 -3.73
CA SER A 47 -28.30 -7.39 -4.69
C SER A 47 -28.82 -8.69 -5.28
N PRO A 48 -30.16 -8.92 -5.38
CA PRO A 48 -30.72 -10.19 -5.80
C PRO A 48 -30.29 -10.65 -7.20
N ASP A 49 -30.01 -9.69 -8.08
CA ASP A 49 -29.57 -9.91 -9.46
C ASP A 49 -28.03 -10.16 -9.55
N VAL A 50 -27.28 -9.90 -8.50
CA VAL A 50 -25.81 -10.06 -8.45
C VAL A 50 -25.39 -11.27 -7.59
N LYS A 51 -26.10 -11.49 -6.47
CA LYS A 51 -25.80 -12.55 -5.50
C LYS A 51 -25.59 -13.95 -6.11
N PRO A 52 -26.36 -14.41 -7.12
CA PRO A 52 -26.15 -15.71 -7.73
C PRO A 52 -24.81 -15.88 -8.47
N TYR A 53 -24.16 -14.77 -8.83
CA TYR A 53 -22.89 -14.76 -9.59
C TYR A 53 -21.67 -14.51 -8.71
N ILE A 54 -21.85 -14.27 -7.41
CA ILE A 54 -20.74 -14.03 -6.47
C ILE A 54 -20.53 -15.27 -5.62
N GLN A 55 -19.30 -15.78 -5.65
CA GLN A 55 -18.88 -16.85 -4.78
C GLN A 55 -18.35 -16.29 -3.44
N GLU A 56 -18.54 -17.04 -2.37
CA GLU A 56 -18.07 -16.64 -1.05
C GLU A 56 -16.53 -16.58 -1.03
N THR A 57 -15.99 -15.44 -0.61
CA THR A 57 -14.55 -15.28 -0.41
C THR A 57 -14.22 -15.38 1.08
N LYS A 58 -13.55 -16.46 1.47
CA LYS A 58 -13.08 -16.63 2.83
C LYS A 58 -11.88 -15.71 3.10
N THR A 59 -12.02 -14.82 4.08
CA THR A 59 -10.94 -13.91 4.49
C THR A 59 -10.27 -14.42 5.75
N GLU A 60 -8.96 -14.62 5.68
CA GLU A 60 -8.11 -15.07 6.79
C GLU A 60 -7.12 -13.95 7.17
N TRP A 61 -6.97 -13.73 8.46
CA TRP A 61 -6.06 -12.74 9.02
C TRP A 61 -4.88 -13.47 9.66
N VAL A 62 -3.68 -13.20 9.14
CA VAL A 62 -2.46 -13.85 9.61
C VAL A 62 -1.56 -12.79 10.21
N THR A 63 -1.43 -12.84 11.53
CA THR A 63 -0.59 -11.91 12.30
C THR A 63 0.82 -12.45 12.46
N VAL A 64 1.79 -11.58 12.39
CA VAL A 64 3.20 -11.86 12.69
C VAL A 64 3.75 -10.85 13.68
N ASP A 65 4.64 -11.27 14.55
CA ASP A 65 5.38 -10.39 15.45
C ASP A 65 6.69 -9.94 14.79
N LEU A 66 7.08 -8.68 15.01
CA LEU A 66 8.43 -8.24 14.68
C LEU A 66 9.45 -9.00 15.55
N SER A 67 10.58 -9.36 14.96
CA SER A 67 11.67 -9.97 15.73
C SER A 67 12.17 -9.02 16.84
N PRO A 68 12.80 -9.55 17.91
CA PRO A 68 13.36 -8.71 18.97
C PRO A 68 14.27 -7.61 18.43
N ASP A 69 15.14 -7.93 17.48
CA ASP A 69 16.06 -6.97 16.87
C ASP A 69 15.32 -5.90 16.05
N MET A 70 14.26 -6.28 15.32
CA MET A 70 13.41 -5.32 14.63
C MET A 70 12.67 -4.40 15.61
N LYS A 71 12.24 -4.90 16.76
CA LYS A 71 11.63 -4.06 17.82
C LYS A 71 12.63 -3.04 18.37
N VAL A 72 13.91 -3.37 18.43
CA VAL A 72 14.97 -2.41 18.82
C VAL A 72 15.09 -1.28 17.79
N ILE A 73 15.13 -1.60 16.49
CA ILE A 73 15.16 -0.60 15.42
C ILE A 73 13.91 0.28 15.47
N GLN A 74 12.73 -0.33 15.58
CA GLN A 74 11.45 0.37 15.73
C GLN A 74 11.48 1.37 16.90
N ARG A 75 12.04 0.96 18.05
CA ARG A 75 12.17 1.82 19.22
C ARG A 75 13.04 3.05 18.93
N TYR A 76 14.18 2.88 18.27
CA TYR A 76 15.04 4.01 17.91
C TYR A 76 14.35 4.97 16.94
N LEU A 77 13.61 4.47 15.96
CA LEU A 77 12.82 5.30 15.05
C LEU A 77 11.69 6.06 15.78
N LYS A 78 11.03 5.42 16.74
CA LYS A 78 10.03 6.06 17.61
C LYS A 78 10.66 7.14 18.49
N LEU A 79 11.82 6.91 19.07
CA LEU A 79 12.56 7.91 19.87
C LEU A 79 12.96 9.13 19.02
N ALA A 80 13.46 8.92 17.81
CA ALA A 80 13.75 10.03 16.88
C ALA A 80 12.49 10.85 16.55
N LEU A 81 11.36 10.17 16.34
CA LEU A 81 10.07 10.83 16.09
C LEU A 81 9.59 11.64 17.31
N ASP A 82 9.70 11.07 18.51
CA ASP A 82 9.29 11.71 19.77
C ASP A 82 10.06 13.00 20.05
N GLN A 83 11.35 13.02 19.75
CA GLN A 83 12.16 14.23 19.82
C GLN A 83 11.61 15.34 18.91
N ARG A 84 11.22 15.00 17.67
CA ARG A 84 10.64 15.98 16.74
C ARG A 84 9.26 16.46 17.19
N TYR A 85 8.42 15.60 17.75
CA TYR A 85 7.12 16.00 18.30
C TYR A 85 7.29 16.93 19.51
N THR A 86 8.27 16.65 20.38
CA THR A 86 8.60 17.53 21.52
C THR A 86 9.03 18.91 21.03
N GLU A 87 9.89 18.98 20.02
CA GLU A 87 10.34 20.24 19.42
C GLU A 87 9.19 21.02 18.76
N LEU A 88 8.32 20.32 18.01
CA LEU A 88 7.14 20.93 17.39
C LEU A 88 6.18 21.52 18.42
N ARG A 89 5.94 20.83 19.54
CA ARG A 89 5.09 21.31 20.63
C ARG A 89 5.72 22.54 21.33
N ARG A 90 7.04 22.53 21.56
CA ARG A 90 7.76 23.69 22.10
C ARG A 90 7.66 24.91 21.18
N ASN A 91 7.60 24.69 19.88
CA ASN A 91 7.40 25.73 18.89
C ASN A 91 5.92 26.17 18.74
N GLY A 92 5.01 25.67 19.59
CA GLY A 92 3.60 26.06 19.63
C GLY A 92 2.70 25.30 18.66
N LEU A 93 3.17 24.19 18.04
CA LEU A 93 2.30 23.39 17.19
C LEU A 93 1.46 22.43 18.04
N ARG A 94 0.13 22.55 17.95
CA ARG A 94 -0.78 21.62 18.64
C ARG A 94 -0.87 20.30 17.89
N LEU A 95 -0.31 19.24 18.45
CA LEU A 95 -0.29 17.89 17.89
C LEU A 95 -0.90 16.91 18.89
N SER A 96 -1.73 16.00 18.38
CA SER A 96 -2.26 14.88 19.18
C SER A 96 -1.17 13.84 19.47
N ASP A 97 -1.42 12.99 20.46
CA ASP A 97 -0.46 11.96 20.88
C ASP A 97 -0.39 10.77 19.92
N ASN A 98 -1.36 10.63 19.01
CA ASN A 98 -1.39 9.50 18.07
C ASN A 98 -0.35 9.58 16.93
N LYS A 99 0.43 10.66 16.86
CA LYS A 99 1.57 10.87 15.93
C LYS A 99 1.28 10.47 14.48
N SER A 100 0.06 10.77 14.00
CA SER A 100 -0.35 10.35 12.67
C SER A 100 0.33 11.16 11.56
N LEU A 101 0.67 10.49 10.46
CA LEU A 101 1.23 11.13 9.27
C LEU A 101 0.27 12.18 8.68
N SER A 102 -1.03 11.92 8.68
CA SER A 102 -2.04 12.86 8.16
C SER A 102 -2.03 14.19 8.93
N GLN A 103 -1.90 14.14 10.24
CA GLN A 103 -1.81 15.36 11.06
C GLN A 103 -0.57 16.20 10.71
N LEU A 104 0.59 15.55 10.55
CA LEU A 104 1.82 16.25 10.13
C LEU A 104 1.67 16.88 8.74
N LEU A 105 1.06 16.14 7.79
CA LEU A 105 0.83 16.65 6.44
C LEU A 105 -0.15 17.82 6.41
N ASN A 106 -1.23 17.77 7.17
CA ASN A 106 -2.21 18.86 7.29
C ASN A 106 -1.61 20.12 7.92
N SER A 107 -0.63 19.96 8.83
CA SER A 107 0.06 21.09 9.46
C SER A 107 1.02 21.84 8.52
N ARG A 108 1.35 21.30 7.34
CA ARG A 108 2.37 21.87 6.43
C ARG A 108 2.08 23.30 6.00
N GLN A 109 0.86 23.57 5.55
CA GLN A 109 0.51 24.91 5.07
C GLN A 109 0.57 25.95 6.17
N PHE A 110 0.06 25.62 7.35
CA PHE A 110 0.14 26.48 8.52
C PHE A 110 1.59 26.80 8.90
N VAL A 111 2.43 25.75 8.98
CA VAL A 111 3.84 25.91 9.36
C VAL A 111 4.61 26.77 8.36
N LEU A 112 4.40 26.56 7.06
CA LEU A 112 5.09 27.35 6.03
C LEU A 112 4.66 28.82 6.00
N LYS A 113 3.39 29.12 6.30
CA LYS A 113 2.85 30.49 6.27
C LYS A 113 3.06 31.24 7.58
N GLN A 114 2.85 30.60 8.72
CA GLN A 114 2.70 31.27 10.03
C GLN A 114 3.69 30.82 11.11
N ASN A 115 4.35 29.67 10.96
CA ASN A 115 5.26 29.10 11.97
C ASN A 115 6.52 28.50 11.37
N ARG A 116 7.34 29.32 10.71
CA ARG A 116 8.56 28.87 10.00
C ARG A 116 9.58 28.18 10.91
N ARG A 117 9.60 28.44 12.22
CA ARG A 117 10.47 27.75 13.18
C ARG A 117 10.19 26.25 13.23
N SER A 118 8.93 25.87 13.04
CA SER A 118 8.51 24.46 13.00
C SER A 118 8.75 23.78 11.66
N ALA A 119 9.20 24.48 10.61
CA ALA A 119 9.36 23.86 9.28
C ALA A 119 10.37 22.73 9.28
N LYS A 120 11.56 22.95 9.84
CA LYS A 120 12.61 21.92 9.90
C LYS A 120 12.17 20.68 10.69
N PRO A 121 11.72 20.79 11.97
CA PRO A 121 11.27 19.64 12.75
C PRO A 121 10.03 18.98 12.14
N LEU A 122 9.10 19.71 11.51
CA LEU A 122 7.95 19.13 10.83
C LEU A 122 8.35 18.25 9.64
N PHE A 123 9.18 18.76 8.74
CA PHE A 123 9.62 17.97 7.58
C PHE A 123 10.49 16.78 7.99
N THR A 124 11.25 16.90 9.07
CA THR A 124 12.02 15.79 9.65
C THR A 124 11.09 14.75 10.26
N ALA A 125 10.07 15.15 11.05
CA ALA A 125 9.06 14.26 11.59
C ALA A 125 8.31 13.49 10.49
N ILE A 126 7.92 14.17 9.41
CA ILE A 126 7.27 13.53 8.25
C ILE A 126 8.19 12.42 7.66
N ARG A 127 9.49 12.69 7.48
CA ARG A 127 10.44 11.70 6.95
C ARG A 127 10.62 10.50 7.87
N ILE A 128 10.78 10.75 9.18
CA ILE A 128 10.89 9.68 10.18
C ILE A 128 9.62 8.84 10.20
N THR A 129 8.43 9.45 10.11
CA THR A 129 7.16 8.72 10.07
C THR A 129 7.07 7.84 8.82
N TYR A 130 7.45 8.34 7.64
CA TYR A 130 7.53 7.50 6.43
C TYR A 130 8.53 6.35 6.59
N ALA A 131 9.72 6.63 7.15
CA ALA A 131 10.75 5.63 7.40
C ALA A 131 10.25 4.53 8.36
N LEU A 132 9.59 4.93 9.47
CA LEU A 132 9.00 4.03 10.45
C LEU A 132 7.90 3.16 9.81
N ASN A 133 6.97 3.76 9.08
CA ASN A 133 5.88 3.04 8.41
C ASN A 133 6.41 2.02 7.39
N ILE A 134 7.44 2.39 6.62
CA ILE A 134 8.08 1.47 5.66
C ILE A 134 8.78 0.34 6.42
N PHE A 135 9.51 0.63 7.47
CA PHE A 135 10.18 -0.38 8.28
C PHE A 135 9.19 -1.37 8.90
N GLU A 136 8.12 -0.85 9.51
CA GLU A 136 7.09 -1.65 10.18
C GLU A 136 6.29 -2.55 9.24
N ALA A 137 5.96 -2.07 8.04
CA ALA A 137 5.13 -2.81 7.11
C ALA A 137 5.94 -3.63 6.08
N HIS A 138 7.16 -3.20 5.75
CA HIS A 138 7.90 -3.73 4.62
C HIS A 138 9.31 -4.26 4.96
N GLY A 139 9.86 -3.90 6.13
CA GLY A 139 11.11 -4.44 6.65
C GLY A 139 12.36 -3.66 6.29
N VAL A 140 13.50 -4.35 6.43
CA VAL A 140 14.84 -3.78 6.47
C VAL A 140 15.27 -3.20 5.12
N THR A 141 15.25 -4.00 4.08
CA THR A 141 15.74 -3.56 2.75
C THR A 141 14.93 -2.40 2.16
N PRO A 142 13.58 -2.39 2.17
CA PRO A 142 12.81 -1.23 1.73
C PRO A 142 13.06 0.03 2.56
N PHE A 143 13.24 -0.11 3.88
CA PHE A 143 13.61 0.99 4.77
C PHE A 143 14.96 1.61 4.40
N LEU A 144 16.01 0.81 4.22
CA LEU A 144 17.34 1.29 3.85
C LEU A 144 17.34 1.98 2.49
N LYS A 145 16.68 1.40 1.49
CA LYS A 145 16.50 2.03 0.17
C LYS A 145 15.75 3.38 0.26
N PHE A 146 14.75 3.48 1.14
CA PHE A 146 14.08 4.76 1.40
C PHE A 146 15.05 5.78 2.02
N CYS A 147 15.86 5.38 2.99
CA CYS A 147 16.87 6.23 3.62
C CYS A 147 17.89 6.75 2.60
N ASP A 148 18.44 5.88 1.74
CA ASP A 148 19.40 6.24 0.71
C ASP A 148 18.83 7.26 -0.28
N ARG A 149 17.60 7.02 -0.78
CA ARG A 149 16.92 7.99 -1.65
C ARG A 149 16.63 9.31 -0.96
N THR A 150 16.35 9.29 0.34
CA THR A 150 16.02 10.49 1.12
C THR A 150 17.28 11.30 1.43
N LYS A 151 18.39 10.65 1.78
CA LYS A 151 19.67 11.28 2.07
C LYS A 151 20.18 12.11 0.88
N ASN A 152 19.96 11.63 -0.33
CA ASN A 152 20.41 12.28 -1.57
C ASN A 152 19.50 13.44 -2.04
N LYS A 153 18.41 13.73 -1.32
CA LYS A 153 17.51 14.85 -1.65
C LYS A 153 17.97 16.16 -0.98
N LYS A 154 17.63 17.29 -1.61
CA LYS A 154 17.73 18.61 -0.95
C LYS A 154 16.50 18.86 -0.10
N GLY A 155 16.66 19.40 1.11
CA GLY A 155 15.53 19.77 1.94
C GLY A 155 15.86 20.03 3.41
N ALA A 156 14.99 20.78 4.08
CA ALA A 156 15.17 21.15 5.47
C ALA A 156 15.29 19.90 6.37
N GLY A 157 16.29 19.86 7.25
CA GLY A 157 16.51 18.83 8.26
C GLY A 157 17.06 17.50 7.73
N ILE A 158 17.36 17.35 6.43
CA ILE A 158 17.92 16.08 5.91
C ILE A 158 19.32 15.84 6.47
N LYS A 159 20.20 16.84 6.35
CA LYS A 159 21.57 16.72 6.86
C LYS A 159 21.59 16.38 8.35
N GLU A 160 20.79 17.08 9.16
CA GLU A 160 20.68 16.80 10.59
C GLU A 160 20.17 15.38 10.87
N LEU A 161 19.15 14.94 10.18
CA LEU A 161 18.56 13.62 10.36
C LEU A 161 19.57 12.49 10.11
N PHE A 162 20.41 12.61 9.09
CA PHE A 162 21.33 11.56 8.68
C PHE A 162 22.74 11.69 9.27
N GLU A 163 23.12 12.86 9.82
CA GLU A 163 24.48 13.09 10.35
C GLU A 163 24.49 13.28 11.86
N THR A 164 23.42 13.84 12.46
CA THR A 164 23.46 14.25 13.88
C THR A 164 22.36 13.64 14.75
N ASP A 165 21.26 13.15 14.17
CA ASP A 165 20.21 12.46 14.94
C ASP A 165 20.70 11.06 15.35
N GLN A 166 21.17 10.94 16.60
CA GLN A 166 21.75 9.69 17.11
C GLN A 166 20.77 8.51 17.09
N ASN A 167 19.47 8.75 17.31
CA ASN A 167 18.48 7.68 17.28
C ASN A 167 18.23 7.19 15.86
N PHE A 168 18.09 8.11 14.91
CA PHE A 168 17.83 7.75 13.52
C PHE A 168 19.04 7.07 12.87
N THR A 169 20.26 7.58 13.11
CA THR A 169 21.50 6.95 12.61
C THR A 169 21.72 5.58 13.21
N LYS A 170 21.47 5.40 14.52
CA LYS A 170 21.53 4.09 15.16
C LYS A 170 20.56 3.09 14.58
N ALA A 171 19.32 3.52 14.28
CA ALA A 171 18.35 2.67 13.61
C ALA A 171 18.83 2.20 12.23
N ILE A 172 19.46 3.09 11.45
CA ILE A 172 20.04 2.75 10.14
C ILE A 172 21.17 1.74 10.28
N ASP A 173 22.09 1.94 11.22
CA ASP A 173 23.26 1.06 11.41
C ASP A 173 22.81 -0.36 11.83
N LEU A 174 21.86 -0.45 12.77
CA LEU A 174 21.27 -1.73 13.14
C LEU A 174 20.57 -2.41 11.95
N ALA A 175 19.83 -1.65 11.15
CA ALA A 175 19.18 -2.17 9.96
C ALA A 175 20.19 -2.68 8.92
N LYS A 176 21.32 -1.98 8.71
CA LYS A 176 22.40 -2.46 7.83
C LYS A 176 23.00 -3.77 8.33
N THR A 177 23.19 -3.90 9.64
CA THR A 177 23.67 -5.16 10.24
C THR A 177 22.69 -6.30 9.98
N GLN A 178 21.38 -6.07 10.15
CA GLN A 178 20.38 -7.08 9.85
C GLN A 178 20.36 -7.46 8.36
N GLN A 179 20.44 -6.48 7.46
CA GLN A 179 20.50 -6.73 6.03
C GLN A 179 21.72 -7.58 5.65
N ALA A 180 22.90 -7.28 6.23
CA ALA A 180 24.11 -8.06 6.01
C ALA A 180 23.96 -9.53 6.47
N ASN A 181 23.16 -9.76 7.52
CA ASN A 181 22.83 -11.09 8.03
C ASN A 181 21.68 -11.76 7.25
N GLY A 182 21.17 -11.15 6.19
CA GLY A 182 20.06 -11.68 5.38
C GLY A 182 18.69 -11.66 6.09
N ILE A 183 18.57 -10.88 7.16
CA ILE A 183 17.33 -10.77 7.95
C ILE A 183 16.38 -9.77 7.26
N GLU A 184 15.19 -10.24 6.93
CA GLU A 184 14.11 -9.43 6.36
C GLU A 184 12.87 -9.46 7.25
N HIS A 185 11.76 -8.89 6.76
CA HIS A 185 10.52 -8.82 7.53
C HIS A 185 9.90 -10.22 7.77
N PRO A 186 9.43 -10.56 8.99
CA PRO A 186 8.85 -11.88 9.30
C PRO A 186 7.67 -12.28 8.41
N LYS A 187 6.93 -11.33 7.85
CA LYS A 187 5.87 -11.61 6.86
C LYS A 187 6.38 -12.37 5.63
N ILE A 188 7.66 -12.23 5.27
CA ILE A 188 8.23 -12.91 4.09
C ILE A 188 8.31 -14.42 4.36
N ASP A 189 8.80 -14.83 5.53
CA ASP A 189 8.89 -16.24 5.88
C ASP A 189 7.49 -16.86 6.00
N LYS A 190 6.52 -16.12 6.57
CA LYS A 190 5.11 -16.53 6.62
C LYS A 190 4.49 -16.62 5.23
N LEU A 191 4.83 -15.72 4.33
CA LEU A 191 4.40 -15.77 2.93
C LEU A 191 4.94 -17.03 2.23
N VAL A 192 6.21 -17.37 2.42
CA VAL A 192 6.82 -18.60 1.88
C VAL A 192 6.13 -19.85 2.41
N GLU A 193 5.83 -19.90 3.72
CA GLU A 193 5.07 -20.99 4.35
C GLU A 193 3.71 -21.19 3.67
N ILE A 194 2.94 -20.10 3.52
CA ILE A 194 1.63 -20.13 2.86
C ILE A 194 1.75 -20.61 1.42
N LEU A 195 2.72 -20.10 0.66
CA LEU A 195 2.88 -20.48 -0.74
C LEU A 195 3.31 -21.93 -0.95
N ARG A 196 4.01 -22.52 0.02
CA ARG A 196 4.35 -23.94 0.00
C ARG A 196 3.16 -24.85 0.30
N SER A 197 2.17 -24.37 1.06
CA SER A 197 0.97 -25.14 1.41
C SER A 197 -0.12 -25.10 0.34
N VAL A 198 0.03 -24.31 -0.73
CA VAL A 198 -0.96 -24.16 -1.80
C VAL A 198 -0.35 -24.53 -3.15
N GLU A 199 -1.11 -25.22 -4.01
CA GLU A 199 -0.68 -25.58 -5.37
C GLU A 199 -1.16 -24.56 -6.41
N SER A 200 -2.26 -23.85 -6.10
CA SER A 200 -2.88 -22.90 -7.01
C SER A 200 -2.03 -21.65 -7.25
N LYS A 201 -2.34 -20.94 -8.33
CA LYS A 201 -1.77 -19.61 -8.61
C LYS A 201 -2.17 -18.62 -7.56
N VAL A 202 -1.23 -17.73 -7.18
CA VAL A 202 -1.41 -16.76 -6.10
C VAL A 202 -1.08 -15.35 -6.59
N LEU A 203 -1.97 -14.40 -6.31
CA LEU A 203 -1.73 -12.98 -6.54
C LEU A 203 -1.40 -12.29 -5.21
N ILE A 204 -0.22 -11.68 -5.14
CA ILE A 204 0.29 -11.02 -3.93
C ILE A 204 0.32 -9.52 -4.18
N PHE A 205 -0.34 -8.76 -3.31
CA PHE A 205 -0.32 -7.30 -3.38
C PHE A 205 0.62 -6.69 -2.35
N SER A 206 1.51 -5.80 -2.81
CA SER A 206 2.27 -4.90 -1.97
C SER A 206 2.25 -3.48 -2.52
N SER A 207 2.01 -2.50 -1.67
CA SER A 207 1.92 -1.08 -2.07
C SER A 207 3.27 -0.46 -2.42
N TYR A 208 4.37 -1.10 -2.00
CA TYR A 208 5.71 -0.55 -2.10
C TYR A 208 6.59 -1.37 -3.04
N ARG A 209 7.15 -0.71 -4.07
CA ARG A 209 7.94 -1.40 -5.11
C ARG A 209 9.14 -2.15 -4.58
N ASP A 210 9.89 -1.53 -3.67
CA ASP A 210 11.07 -2.19 -3.09
C ASP A 210 10.70 -3.48 -2.35
N SER A 211 9.48 -3.55 -1.80
CA SER A 211 8.97 -4.78 -1.18
C SER A 211 8.62 -5.85 -2.22
N VAL A 212 8.04 -5.43 -3.34
CA VAL A 212 7.77 -6.35 -4.46
C VAL A 212 9.05 -7.03 -4.93
N ASP A 213 10.14 -6.26 -5.07
CA ASP A 213 11.46 -6.78 -5.45
C ASP A 213 12.02 -7.76 -4.40
N VAL A 214 11.92 -7.42 -3.11
CA VAL A 214 12.40 -8.27 -2.00
C VAL A 214 11.61 -9.57 -1.93
N ILE A 215 10.27 -9.48 -2.01
CA ILE A 215 9.37 -10.64 -1.99
C ILE A 215 9.72 -11.57 -3.17
N GLN A 216 9.76 -11.04 -4.39
CA GLN A 216 10.03 -11.85 -5.58
C GLN A 216 11.39 -12.55 -5.50
N LYS A 217 12.45 -11.84 -5.11
CA LYS A 217 13.79 -12.43 -4.94
C LYS A 217 13.78 -13.56 -3.91
N LYS A 218 13.14 -13.36 -2.77
CA LYS A 218 13.04 -14.40 -1.74
C LYS A 218 12.26 -15.62 -2.23
N LEU A 219 11.15 -15.43 -2.94
CA LEU A 219 10.36 -16.52 -3.49
C LEU A 219 11.17 -17.35 -4.49
N VAL A 220 11.88 -16.69 -5.42
CA VAL A 220 12.76 -17.36 -6.39
C VAL A 220 13.88 -18.14 -5.70
N THR A 221 14.53 -17.55 -4.67
CA THR A 221 15.55 -18.24 -3.87
C THR A 221 14.99 -19.49 -3.17
N MET A 222 13.69 -19.49 -2.86
CA MET A 222 13.00 -20.63 -2.25
C MET A 222 12.38 -21.60 -3.26
N ASN A 223 12.80 -21.53 -4.54
CA ASN A 223 12.31 -22.31 -5.67
C ASN A 223 10.81 -22.16 -5.94
N ILE A 224 10.24 -20.99 -5.65
CA ILE A 224 8.87 -20.63 -6.01
C ILE A 224 8.92 -19.69 -7.22
N ALA A 225 8.39 -20.13 -8.36
CA ALA A 225 8.32 -19.32 -9.57
C ALA A 225 7.47 -18.07 -9.33
N ALA A 226 8.11 -16.91 -9.31
CA ALA A 226 7.48 -15.62 -9.00
C ALA A 226 7.93 -14.52 -9.96
N GLU A 227 6.97 -13.74 -10.46
CA GLU A 227 7.21 -12.57 -11.29
C GLU A 227 6.61 -11.31 -10.66
N ILE A 228 7.07 -10.13 -11.12
CA ILE A 228 6.61 -8.84 -10.62
C ILE A 228 5.74 -8.12 -11.64
N LEU A 229 4.71 -7.44 -11.13
CA LEU A 229 3.82 -6.59 -11.93
C LEU A 229 3.76 -5.18 -11.33
N ILE A 230 4.49 -4.26 -11.95
CA ILE A 230 4.64 -2.87 -11.49
C ILE A 230 4.32 -1.88 -12.60
N GLY A 231 3.92 -0.66 -12.23
CA GLY A 231 3.57 0.39 -13.20
C GLY A 231 4.76 0.95 -13.96
N LYS A 232 4.47 1.67 -15.05
CA LYS A 232 5.46 2.28 -15.97
C LYS A 232 6.32 3.36 -15.33
N SER A 233 5.85 4.05 -14.30
CA SER A 233 6.55 5.22 -13.73
C SER A 233 7.82 4.85 -12.98
N GLY A 234 8.87 5.70 -13.07
CA GLY A 234 10.15 5.53 -12.39
C GLY A 234 11.17 4.70 -13.19
N GLN A 235 12.42 4.67 -12.71
CA GLN A 235 13.54 4.01 -13.39
C GLN A 235 13.38 2.49 -13.54
N THR A 236 12.64 1.85 -12.63
CA THR A 236 12.37 0.40 -12.62
C THR A 236 10.99 0.04 -13.17
N GLY A 237 10.29 1.01 -13.80
CA GLY A 237 8.95 0.79 -14.32
C GLY A 237 8.92 -0.23 -15.47
N LEU A 238 7.91 -1.10 -15.49
CA LEU A 238 7.69 -2.03 -16.59
C LEU A 238 6.91 -1.36 -17.73
N LYS A 239 7.42 -1.50 -18.96
CA LYS A 239 6.68 -1.12 -20.16
C LYS A 239 5.40 -1.98 -20.28
N GLN A 240 4.40 -1.48 -21.02
CA GLN A 240 3.11 -2.16 -21.15
C GLN A 240 3.22 -3.55 -21.76
N GLU A 241 4.06 -3.69 -22.77
CA GLU A 241 4.33 -4.97 -23.43
C GLU A 241 4.82 -6.02 -22.42
N LYS A 242 5.77 -5.62 -21.55
CA LYS A 242 6.31 -6.51 -20.52
C LYS A 242 5.27 -6.85 -19.44
N GLN A 243 4.38 -5.91 -19.11
CA GLN A 243 3.27 -6.18 -18.19
C GLN A 243 2.31 -7.22 -18.79
N ILE A 244 1.97 -7.10 -20.08
CA ILE A 244 1.10 -8.06 -20.78
C ILE A 244 1.76 -9.44 -20.83
N GLU A 245 3.05 -9.51 -21.19
CA GLU A 245 3.82 -10.75 -21.21
C GLU A 245 3.82 -11.43 -19.82
N THR A 246 4.09 -10.67 -18.76
CA THR A 246 4.08 -11.15 -17.38
C THR A 246 2.72 -11.73 -16.98
N VAL A 247 1.64 -11.03 -17.32
CA VAL A 247 0.26 -11.50 -17.06
C VAL A 247 -0.04 -12.78 -17.86
N GLN A 248 0.41 -12.86 -19.11
CA GLN A 248 0.20 -14.04 -19.94
C GLN A 248 0.93 -15.26 -19.37
N ARG A 249 2.20 -15.14 -18.98
CA ARG A 249 2.98 -16.21 -18.34
C ARG A 249 2.33 -16.70 -17.04
N PHE A 250 1.74 -15.78 -16.27
CA PHE A 250 0.97 -16.12 -15.07
C PHE A 250 -0.33 -16.86 -15.43
N ARG A 251 -1.03 -16.46 -16.50
CA ARG A 251 -2.22 -17.18 -17.01
C ARG A 251 -1.89 -18.61 -17.42
N ASP A 252 -0.79 -18.77 -18.13
CA ASP A 252 -0.33 -20.07 -18.66
C ASP A 252 0.22 -21.00 -17.57
N GLY A 253 0.30 -20.54 -16.30
CA GLY A 253 0.77 -21.33 -15.18
C GLY A 253 2.30 -21.51 -15.13
N ILE A 254 3.06 -20.78 -15.97
CA ILE A 254 4.53 -20.75 -15.94
C ILE A 254 5.01 -20.13 -14.63
N THR A 255 4.25 -19.17 -14.10
CA THR A 255 4.52 -18.48 -12.84
C THR A 255 3.46 -18.87 -11.81
N LYS A 256 3.89 -19.32 -10.63
CA LYS A 256 3.00 -19.65 -9.51
C LYS A 256 2.52 -18.41 -8.76
N ALA A 257 3.42 -17.44 -8.53
CA ALA A 257 3.13 -16.25 -7.76
C ALA A 257 3.34 -14.97 -8.60
N LEU A 258 2.35 -14.11 -8.64
CA LEU A 258 2.46 -12.76 -9.23
C LEU A 258 2.47 -11.74 -8.12
N VAL A 259 3.60 -11.04 -7.95
CA VAL A 259 3.74 -9.98 -6.93
C VAL A 259 3.47 -8.63 -7.58
N ALA A 260 2.34 -8.02 -7.23
CA ALA A 260 1.83 -6.83 -7.90
C ALA A 260 1.80 -5.61 -6.98
N THR A 261 2.07 -4.45 -7.57
CA THR A 261 1.72 -3.15 -6.97
C THR A 261 0.30 -2.75 -7.38
N ARG A 262 -0.04 -1.48 -7.20
CA ARG A 262 -1.34 -0.90 -7.57
C ARG A 262 -1.83 -1.22 -8.99
N VAL A 263 -0.91 -1.49 -9.93
CA VAL A 263 -1.26 -1.86 -11.31
C VAL A 263 -2.05 -3.17 -11.39
N GLY A 264 -1.86 -4.07 -10.44
CA GLY A 264 -2.67 -5.30 -10.36
C GLY A 264 -4.08 -5.09 -9.82
N GLU A 265 -4.40 -3.92 -9.26
CA GLU A 265 -5.73 -3.60 -8.73
C GLU A 265 -6.70 -3.29 -9.88
N GLU A 266 -6.26 -2.53 -10.90
CA GLU A 266 -7.08 -2.10 -12.05
C GLU A 266 -6.28 -2.10 -13.37
N GLY A 267 -6.99 -2.15 -14.49
CA GLY A 267 -6.44 -1.84 -15.82
C GLY A 267 -5.77 -3.00 -16.56
N LEU A 268 -5.52 -4.13 -15.90
CA LEU A 268 -5.03 -5.36 -16.56
C LEU A 268 -6.01 -6.50 -16.32
N ASP A 269 -6.26 -7.24 -17.37
CA ASP A 269 -7.08 -8.46 -17.30
C ASP A 269 -6.24 -9.60 -16.70
N ILE A 270 -6.01 -9.53 -15.39
CA ILE A 270 -5.40 -10.62 -14.64
C ILE A 270 -6.48 -11.68 -14.45
N SER A 271 -6.18 -12.91 -14.88
CA SER A 271 -7.07 -14.04 -14.65
C SER A 271 -7.39 -14.18 -13.16
N GLU A 272 -8.62 -14.60 -12.89
CA GLU A 272 -9.03 -14.93 -11.53
C GLU A 272 -8.10 -15.96 -10.89
N VAL A 273 -7.83 -15.79 -9.61
CA VAL A 273 -7.00 -16.68 -8.81
C VAL A 273 -7.77 -17.18 -7.58
N ASN A 274 -7.46 -18.38 -7.16
CA ASN A 274 -8.08 -18.98 -5.97
C ASN A 274 -7.60 -18.34 -4.67
N LEU A 275 -6.39 -17.75 -4.68
CA LEU A 275 -5.80 -17.12 -3.50
C LEU A 275 -5.23 -15.74 -3.84
N VAL A 276 -5.69 -14.74 -3.09
CA VAL A 276 -5.10 -13.40 -3.06
C VAL A 276 -4.46 -13.17 -1.69
N ILE A 277 -3.26 -12.61 -1.66
CA ILE A 277 -2.55 -12.26 -0.43
C ILE A 277 -2.29 -10.75 -0.40
N PHE A 278 -2.71 -10.09 0.67
CA PHE A 278 -2.29 -8.72 0.97
C PHE A 278 -1.06 -8.79 1.86
N TYR A 279 0.10 -8.46 1.30
CA TYR A 279 1.35 -8.37 2.06
C TYR A 279 1.38 -7.17 2.99
N ASP A 280 0.75 -6.06 2.58
CA ASP A 280 0.57 -4.85 3.36
C ASP A 280 -0.86 -4.33 3.28
N ASN A 281 -1.29 -3.66 4.33
CA ASN A 281 -2.59 -3.05 4.43
C ASN A 281 -2.57 -1.60 3.95
N VAL A 282 -3.68 -1.17 3.34
CA VAL A 282 -3.88 0.21 2.91
C VAL A 282 -5.15 0.77 3.55
N PRO A 283 -5.14 2.00 4.05
CA PRO A 283 -6.31 2.63 4.66
C PRO A 283 -7.29 3.13 3.58
N SER A 284 -7.76 2.21 2.72
CA SER A 284 -8.64 2.51 1.60
C SER A 284 -9.56 1.34 1.31
N SER A 285 -10.86 1.53 1.56
CA SER A 285 -11.91 0.54 1.25
C SER A 285 -11.96 0.22 -0.25
N ILE A 286 -11.80 1.23 -1.09
CA ILE A 286 -11.78 1.08 -2.55
C ILE A 286 -10.70 0.10 -2.98
N ARG A 287 -9.46 0.32 -2.53
CA ARG A 287 -8.33 -0.56 -2.86
C ARG A 287 -8.50 -1.97 -2.27
N PHE A 288 -9.09 -2.07 -1.09
CA PHE A 288 -9.40 -3.37 -0.48
C PHE A 288 -10.38 -4.15 -1.38
N ILE A 289 -11.45 -3.51 -1.83
CA ILE A 289 -12.46 -4.12 -2.73
C ILE A 289 -11.83 -4.50 -4.07
N GLN A 290 -11.04 -3.63 -4.68
CA GLN A 290 -10.36 -3.88 -5.96
C GLN A 290 -9.40 -5.06 -5.90
N ARG A 291 -8.61 -5.18 -4.82
CA ARG A 291 -7.72 -6.32 -4.57
C ARG A 291 -8.49 -7.60 -4.29
N LYS A 292 -9.53 -7.53 -3.44
CA LYS A 292 -10.41 -8.67 -3.13
C LYS A 292 -11.10 -9.18 -4.39
N GLY A 293 -11.57 -8.30 -5.25
CA GLY A 293 -12.27 -8.62 -6.50
C GLY A 293 -11.43 -9.36 -7.56
N ARG A 294 -10.19 -9.77 -7.25
CA ARG A 294 -9.36 -10.65 -8.07
C ARG A 294 -9.55 -12.13 -7.75
N THR A 295 -10.38 -12.47 -6.77
CA THR A 295 -10.76 -13.84 -6.41
C THR A 295 -12.27 -13.92 -6.12
N GLY A 296 -12.84 -15.12 -6.17
CA GLY A 296 -14.23 -15.36 -5.78
C GLY A 296 -15.30 -15.03 -6.85
N ARG A 297 -14.95 -15.00 -8.14
CA ARG A 297 -15.93 -14.78 -9.22
C ARG A 297 -16.50 -16.06 -9.77
N LYS A 298 -15.66 -17.07 -10.07
CA LYS A 298 -16.06 -18.37 -10.63
C LYS A 298 -16.08 -19.45 -9.56
N ASP A 299 -15.04 -19.48 -8.74
CA ASP A 299 -14.85 -20.46 -7.68
C ASP A 299 -14.76 -19.77 -6.31
N ALA A 300 -14.98 -20.52 -5.23
CA ALA A 300 -14.80 -20.02 -3.86
C ALA A 300 -13.36 -19.51 -3.68
N GLY A 301 -13.23 -18.23 -3.37
CA GLY A 301 -11.95 -17.54 -3.26
C GLY A 301 -11.42 -17.52 -1.83
N ARG A 302 -10.08 -17.42 -1.69
CA ARG A 302 -9.42 -17.14 -0.41
C ARG A 302 -8.69 -15.83 -0.48
N LEU A 303 -8.85 -15.04 0.58
CA LEU A 303 -8.08 -13.83 0.81
C LEU A 303 -7.29 -13.97 2.11
N ILE A 304 -5.98 -13.86 2.05
CA ILE A 304 -5.13 -13.82 3.23
C ILE A 304 -4.58 -12.40 3.39
N VAL A 305 -4.72 -11.84 4.58
CA VAL A 305 -4.20 -10.53 4.93
C VAL A 305 -3.10 -10.70 5.97
N LEU A 306 -1.86 -10.36 5.61
CA LEU A 306 -0.72 -10.39 6.53
C LEU A 306 -0.69 -9.11 7.35
N ILE A 307 -0.51 -9.22 8.66
CA ILE A 307 -0.51 -8.09 9.59
C ILE A 307 0.68 -8.21 10.53
N ALA A 308 1.53 -7.18 10.55
CA ALA A 308 2.54 -7.04 11.58
C ALA A 308 1.90 -6.41 12.84
N LYS A 309 1.94 -7.13 13.96
CA LYS A 309 1.38 -6.70 15.25
C LYS A 309 2.09 -5.46 15.80
N ASP A 310 1.36 -4.60 16.50
CA ASP A 310 1.86 -3.39 17.17
C ASP A 310 2.55 -2.40 16.19
N THR A 311 2.09 -2.38 14.94
CA THR A 311 2.63 -1.54 13.86
C THR A 311 1.55 -0.74 13.14
N ILE A 312 1.98 0.13 12.23
CA ILE A 312 1.07 0.87 11.34
C ILE A 312 0.23 -0.08 10.46
N ASP A 313 0.72 -1.27 10.17
CA ASP A 313 0.04 -2.26 9.35
C ASP A 313 -1.26 -2.74 10.03
N GLU A 314 -1.22 -2.96 11.34
CA GLU A 314 -2.40 -3.26 12.13
C GLU A 314 -3.37 -2.08 12.22
N ALA A 315 -2.86 -0.86 12.39
CA ALA A 315 -3.70 0.33 12.41
C ALA A 315 -4.43 0.53 11.07
N TYR A 316 -3.76 0.32 9.94
CA TYR A 316 -4.38 0.40 8.61
C TYR A 316 -5.42 -0.69 8.37
N TYR A 317 -5.21 -1.89 8.91
CA TYR A 317 -6.21 -2.94 8.90
C TYR A 317 -7.52 -2.50 9.56
N TRP A 318 -7.45 -1.98 10.78
CA TRP A 318 -8.64 -1.53 11.51
C TRP A 318 -9.36 -0.38 10.80
N ILE A 319 -8.62 0.55 10.19
CA ILE A 319 -9.19 1.63 9.39
C ILE A 319 -9.91 1.05 8.17
N GLY A 320 -9.25 0.16 7.43
CA GLY A 320 -9.83 -0.50 6.25
C GLY A 320 -11.09 -1.30 6.58
N LYS A 321 -11.09 -2.05 7.69
CA LYS A 321 -12.25 -2.81 8.16
C LYS A 321 -13.43 -1.92 8.54
N ARG A 322 -13.19 -0.82 9.25
CA ARG A 322 -14.27 0.15 9.58
C ARG A 322 -14.87 0.76 8.33
N LEU A 323 -14.04 1.14 7.37
CA LEU A 323 -14.51 1.71 6.11
C LEU A 323 -15.29 0.69 5.28
N SER A 324 -14.92 -0.58 5.27
CA SER A 324 -15.66 -1.63 4.55
C SER A 324 -17.04 -1.94 5.18
N LEU A 325 -17.19 -1.74 6.50
CA LEU A 325 -18.47 -1.92 7.19
C LEU A 325 -19.45 -0.74 6.99
N ILE A 326 -18.95 0.43 6.60
CA ILE A 326 -19.77 1.61 6.31
C ILE A 326 -20.30 1.57 4.85
N HIS A 327 -19.69 0.75 3.99
CA HIS A 327 -20.05 0.60 2.57
C HIS A 327 -20.82 -0.70 2.24
N ILE A 328 -21.30 -1.40 3.28
CA ILE A 328 -22.31 -2.45 3.21
C ILE A 328 -23.60 -1.87 3.80
#